data_140e8f879ec3c2559507b74a055d8e99
#
_entry.id   140e8f879ec3c2559507b74a055d8e99
#
_cell.length_a   1.000
_cell.length_b   1.000
_cell.length_c   1.000
_cell.angle_alpha   90.00
_cell.angle_beta   90.00
_cell.angle_gamma   90.00
#
_symmetry.space_group_name_H-M   'P 1'
#
loop_
_entity.id
_entity.type
_entity.pdbx_description
1 polymer ?
#
loop_
_entity_poly.entity_id
_entity_poly.type
_entity_poly.pdbx_seq_one_letter_code
_entity_poly.pdbx_strand_id
1 'polypeptide(L)'
;MSTATNPYAFSQPEIDGVYRAIRERRDVRHFKPGPLEVGQLKRFIAAAHNGPSVGLMQPWRFIRITQPELRAQIHRHVNEERIKTAEALGKRAEEFMQLKVEGILACAEVLVVGLVDKRDGYIFGRRTMPEMDLASASCALQNFWLAARAEGIGVGWISMFDPQRLRDICGMPEGSQPIAVLCVGHVDEFYTAPMLELEKWDQRRPLSDILFEDLWDNPAGEG
;
A
#
# COMPACT_ATOMS: atom_id res chain seq x y z
N MET A 1 28.86 27.56 -19.43
CA MET A 1 27.45 27.81 -19.71
C MET A 1 26.69 27.64 -18.38
N SER A 2 26.13 28.73 -17.84
CA SER A 2 25.34 28.70 -16.61
C SER A 2 24.07 27.91 -16.87
N THR A 3 23.93 26.74 -16.26
CA THR A 3 22.67 26.00 -16.29
C THR A 3 21.66 26.84 -15.51
N ALA A 4 20.73 27.46 -16.20
CA ALA A 4 19.61 28.16 -15.57
C ALA A 4 18.95 27.16 -14.61
N THR A 5 18.99 27.43 -13.31
CA THR A 5 18.34 26.62 -12.29
C THR A 5 16.84 26.66 -12.58
N ASN A 6 16.24 25.48 -12.77
CA ASN A 6 14.78 25.38 -12.94
C ASN A 6 14.08 25.97 -11.69
N PRO A 7 13.31 27.07 -11.81
CA PRO A 7 12.72 27.75 -10.65
C PRO A 7 11.64 26.91 -9.94
N TYR A 8 11.21 25.81 -10.54
CA TYR A 8 10.23 24.86 -9.99
C TYR A 8 10.86 23.64 -9.32
N ALA A 9 12.20 23.50 -9.42
CA ALA A 9 12.89 22.40 -8.75
C ALA A 9 12.98 22.67 -7.24
N PHE A 10 12.79 21.60 -6.47
CA PHE A 10 13.09 21.64 -5.03
C PHE A 10 14.59 21.78 -4.78
N SER A 11 14.95 22.15 -3.55
CA SER A 11 16.36 22.11 -3.12
C SER A 11 16.90 20.68 -3.13
N GLN A 12 18.22 20.51 -3.30
CA GLN A 12 18.81 19.17 -3.36
C GLN A 12 18.48 18.29 -2.15
N PRO A 13 18.52 18.79 -0.88
CA PRO A 13 18.12 17.97 0.29
C PRO A 13 16.67 17.51 0.22
N GLU A 14 15.75 18.31 -0.31
CA GLU A 14 14.33 17.94 -0.47
C GLU A 14 14.18 16.87 -1.55
N ILE A 15 14.88 17.01 -2.68
CA ILE A 15 14.94 16.01 -3.75
C ILE A 15 15.46 14.67 -3.18
N ASP A 16 16.59 14.72 -2.47
CA ASP A 16 17.21 13.53 -1.87
C ASP A 16 16.27 12.86 -0.88
N GLY A 17 15.52 13.63 -0.09
CA GLY A 17 14.50 13.14 0.85
C GLY A 17 13.39 12.35 0.15
N VAL A 18 12.86 12.88 -0.96
CA VAL A 18 11.81 12.22 -1.77
C VAL A 18 12.33 10.90 -2.34
N TYR A 19 13.46 10.91 -3.02
CA TYR A 19 14.04 9.70 -3.62
C TYR A 19 14.45 8.67 -2.57
N ARG A 20 14.93 9.12 -1.41
CA ARG A 20 15.23 8.25 -0.27
C ARG A 20 13.98 7.54 0.25
N ALA A 21 12.88 8.27 0.48
CA ALA A 21 11.63 7.67 0.93
C ALA A 21 11.11 6.61 -0.06
N ILE A 22 11.16 6.90 -1.37
CA ILE A 22 10.78 5.97 -2.44
C ILE A 22 11.66 4.72 -2.42
N ARG A 23 12.98 4.89 -2.38
CA ARG A 23 13.95 3.78 -2.43
C ARG A 23 13.91 2.90 -1.20
N GLU A 24 13.72 3.50 -0.02
CA GLU A 24 13.82 2.83 1.27
C GLU A 24 12.48 2.41 1.87
N ARG A 25 11.34 2.71 1.22
CA ARG A 25 10.03 2.21 1.64
C ARG A 25 10.03 0.66 1.57
N ARG A 26 9.47 0.05 2.62
CA ARG A 26 9.31 -1.42 2.71
C ARG A 26 7.89 -1.76 3.13
N ASP A 27 7.44 -2.90 2.65
CA ASP A 27 6.22 -3.55 3.12
C ASP A 27 6.56 -4.31 4.42
N VAL A 28 6.18 -3.73 5.56
CA VAL A 28 6.60 -4.19 6.88
C VAL A 28 5.63 -5.23 7.43
N ARG A 29 6.18 -6.31 8.03
CA ARG A 29 5.41 -7.35 8.69
C ARG A 29 5.75 -7.51 10.17
N HIS A 30 6.92 -7.03 10.60
CA HIS A 30 7.38 -7.09 11.97
C HIS A 30 7.28 -5.71 12.61
N PHE A 31 6.47 -5.61 13.64
CA PHE A 31 6.22 -4.36 14.34
C PHE A 31 6.66 -4.45 15.79
N LYS A 32 7.09 -3.32 16.31
CA LYS A 32 7.44 -3.07 17.69
C LYS A 32 6.22 -2.53 18.46
N PRO A 33 6.00 -2.93 19.71
CA PRO A 33 4.96 -2.35 20.54
C PRO A 33 5.14 -0.84 20.74
N GLY A 34 4.03 -0.14 20.90
CA GLY A 34 3.99 1.27 21.20
C GLY A 34 2.96 2.02 20.35
N PRO A 35 2.31 3.05 20.90
CA PRO A 35 1.39 3.89 20.16
C PRO A 35 2.15 4.81 19.19
N LEU A 36 1.48 5.26 18.14
CA LEU A 36 1.97 6.37 17.32
C LEU A 36 1.91 7.69 18.13
N GLU A 37 2.72 8.67 17.75
CA GLU A 37 2.63 10.01 18.31
C GLU A 37 1.26 10.65 18.02
N VAL A 38 0.84 11.54 18.92
CA VAL A 38 -0.43 12.26 18.75
C VAL A 38 -0.44 13.05 17.44
N GLY A 39 -1.45 12.78 16.62
CA GLY A 39 -1.61 13.44 15.32
C GLY A 39 -0.83 12.80 14.16
N GLN A 40 0.10 11.87 14.41
CA GLN A 40 0.93 11.24 13.38
C GLN A 40 0.09 10.50 12.34
N LEU A 41 -0.87 9.68 12.76
CA LEU A 41 -1.78 8.99 11.84
C LEU A 41 -2.58 9.98 10.97
N LYS A 42 -3.02 11.12 11.54
CA LYS A 42 -3.73 12.14 10.77
C LYS A 42 -2.84 12.79 9.70
N ARG A 43 -1.53 13.00 9.97
CA ARG A 43 -0.58 13.51 8.97
C ARG A 43 -0.45 12.53 7.79
N PHE A 44 -0.38 11.23 8.06
CA PHE A 44 -0.29 10.22 7.00
C PHE A 44 -1.57 10.14 6.17
N ILE A 45 -2.75 10.22 6.80
CA ILE A 45 -4.04 10.29 6.09
C ILE A 45 -4.14 11.57 5.25
N ALA A 46 -3.66 12.71 5.75
CA ALA A 46 -3.62 13.95 4.99
C ALA A 46 -2.69 13.85 3.77
N ALA A 47 -1.52 13.20 3.92
CA ALA A 47 -0.64 12.92 2.79
C ALA A 47 -1.33 12.03 1.74
N ALA A 48 -2.05 10.99 2.17
CA ALA A 48 -2.86 10.18 1.28
C ALA A 48 -3.92 11.01 0.55
N HIS A 49 -4.60 11.88 1.27
CA HIS A 49 -5.69 12.71 0.70
C HIS A 49 -5.21 13.72 -0.34
N ASN A 50 -3.93 14.08 -0.33
CA ASN A 50 -3.28 14.86 -1.40
C ASN A 50 -2.96 14.04 -2.66
N GLY A 51 -3.26 12.76 -2.68
CA GLY A 51 -3.08 11.91 -3.86
C GLY A 51 -3.95 12.37 -5.03
N PRO A 52 -3.45 12.22 -6.28
CA PRO A 52 -4.27 12.48 -7.46
C PRO A 52 -5.41 11.47 -7.55
N SER A 53 -6.53 11.90 -8.14
CA SER A 53 -7.64 10.99 -8.42
C SER A 53 -8.35 11.34 -9.71
N VAL A 54 -8.80 10.30 -10.41
CA VAL A 54 -9.58 10.45 -11.64
C VAL A 54 -10.79 11.34 -11.40
N GLY A 55 -10.97 12.36 -12.22
CA GLY A 55 -12.09 13.30 -12.10
C GLY A 55 -12.24 13.95 -10.72
N LEU A 56 -11.16 14.06 -9.94
CA LEU A 56 -11.16 14.50 -8.54
C LEU A 56 -12.15 13.70 -7.66
N MET A 57 -12.34 12.44 -7.96
CA MET A 57 -13.31 11.55 -7.32
C MET A 57 -12.99 11.26 -5.85
N GLN A 58 -11.71 11.17 -5.48
CA GLN A 58 -11.24 10.84 -4.13
C GLN A 58 -11.98 9.63 -3.53
N PRO A 59 -11.88 8.46 -4.17
CA PRO A 59 -12.73 7.31 -3.91
C PRO A 59 -12.43 6.57 -2.59
N TRP A 60 -11.35 6.90 -1.92
CA TRP A 60 -10.86 6.22 -0.74
C TRP A 60 -11.60 6.60 0.55
N ARG A 61 -11.77 5.62 1.42
CA ARG A 61 -12.19 5.78 2.81
C ARG A 61 -11.29 4.95 3.71
N PHE A 62 -10.96 5.50 4.88
CA PHE A 62 -10.11 4.85 5.88
C PHE A 62 -10.96 4.56 7.11
N ILE A 63 -11.04 3.29 7.51
CA ILE A 63 -11.70 2.84 8.73
C ILE A 63 -10.61 2.47 9.73
N ARG A 64 -10.46 3.22 10.80
CA ARG A 64 -9.54 2.91 11.89
C ARG A 64 -10.14 1.85 12.79
N ILE A 65 -9.45 0.74 12.97
CA ILE A 65 -9.88 -0.39 13.81
C ILE A 65 -9.31 -0.22 15.22
N THR A 66 -10.15 0.24 16.12
CA THR A 66 -9.77 0.52 17.53
C THR A 66 -10.23 -0.57 18.49
N GLN A 67 -11.25 -1.37 18.13
CA GLN A 67 -11.79 -2.41 18.98
C GLN A 67 -10.95 -3.68 18.86
N PRO A 68 -10.41 -4.23 19.97
CA PRO A 68 -9.59 -5.44 19.93
C PRO A 68 -10.30 -6.64 19.33
N GLU A 69 -11.60 -6.79 19.58
CA GLU A 69 -12.42 -7.89 19.08
C GLU A 69 -12.54 -7.85 17.56
N LEU A 70 -12.76 -6.65 16.99
CA LEU A 70 -12.85 -6.45 15.56
C LEU A 70 -11.49 -6.69 14.89
N ARG A 71 -10.42 -6.21 15.50
CA ARG A 71 -9.04 -6.46 15.07
C ARG A 71 -8.71 -7.97 15.03
N ALA A 72 -9.11 -8.69 16.08
CA ALA A 72 -8.95 -10.14 16.14
C ALA A 72 -9.80 -10.87 15.10
N GLN A 73 -10.99 -10.37 14.79
CA GLN A 73 -11.87 -10.93 13.76
C GLN A 73 -11.25 -10.76 12.36
N ILE A 74 -10.72 -9.59 12.05
CA ILE A 74 -10.00 -9.33 10.79
C ILE A 74 -8.76 -10.23 10.67
N HIS A 75 -7.99 -10.36 11.75
CA HIS A 75 -6.83 -11.26 11.78
C HIS A 75 -7.21 -12.72 11.48
N ARG A 76 -8.26 -13.25 12.12
CA ARG A 76 -8.73 -14.62 11.83
C ARG A 76 -9.12 -14.78 10.37
N HIS A 77 -9.85 -13.81 9.83
CA HIS A 77 -10.25 -13.85 8.41
C HIS A 77 -9.03 -13.84 7.46
N VAL A 78 -8.05 -12.98 7.70
CA VAL A 78 -6.80 -12.97 6.91
C VAL A 78 -6.05 -14.29 7.02
N ASN A 79 -6.02 -14.90 8.20
CA ASN A 79 -5.37 -16.20 8.38
C ASN A 79 -6.10 -17.35 7.68
N GLU A 80 -7.44 -17.34 7.65
CA GLU A 80 -8.23 -18.28 6.85
C GLU A 80 -7.90 -18.18 5.35
N GLU A 81 -7.81 -16.97 4.82
CA GLU A 81 -7.44 -16.73 3.42
C GLU A 81 -5.96 -17.08 3.14
N ARG A 82 -5.07 -16.93 4.13
CA ARG A 82 -3.69 -17.40 4.05
C ARG A 82 -3.62 -18.92 3.83
N ILE A 83 -4.43 -19.69 4.58
CA ILE A 83 -4.48 -21.14 4.44
C ILE A 83 -4.98 -21.54 3.04
N LYS A 84 -6.08 -20.94 2.58
CA LYS A 84 -6.60 -21.17 1.21
C LYS A 84 -5.58 -20.79 0.12
N THR A 85 -4.85 -19.71 0.33
CA THR A 85 -3.77 -19.30 -0.59
C THR A 85 -2.65 -20.34 -0.63
N ALA A 86 -2.25 -20.88 0.51
CA ALA A 86 -1.26 -21.95 0.59
C ALA A 86 -1.74 -23.19 -0.18
N GLU A 87 -2.98 -23.62 0.01
CA GLU A 87 -3.58 -24.73 -0.73
C GLU A 87 -3.54 -24.51 -2.25
N ALA A 88 -3.88 -23.29 -2.70
CA ALA A 88 -3.85 -22.92 -4.12
C ALA A 88 -2.43 -22.91 -4.71
N LEU A 89 -1.40 -22.61 -3.92
CA LEU A 89 0.01 -22.61 -4.31
C LEU A 89 0.61 -24.01 -4.47
N GLY A 90 -0.06 -25.06 -3.97
CA GLY A 90 0.35 -26.44 -4.17
C GLY A 90 1.77 -26.70 -3.68
N LYS A 91 2.71 -26.96 -4.58
CA LYS A 91 4.11 -27.30 -4.24
C LYS A 91 4.85 -26.23 -3.43
N ARG A 92 4.43 -24.95 -3.50
CA ARG A 92 5.02 -23.86 -2.75
C ARG A 92 4.27 -23.54 -1.43
N ALA A 93 3.30 -24.35 -1.04
CA ALA A 93 2.49 -24.11 0.16
C ALA A 93 3.34 -24.01 1.44
N GLU A 94 4.29 -24.92 1.63
CA GLU A 94 5.16 -24.93 2.82
C GLU A 94 6.05 -23.67 2.86
N GLU A 95 6.68 -23.30 1.73
CA GLU A 95 7.48 -22.09 1.59
C GLU A 95 6.65 -20.86 1.91
N PHE A 96 5.44 -20.75 1.35
CA PHE A 96 4.51 -19.65 1.61
C PHE A 96 4.10 -19.56 3.08
N MET A 97 3.84 -20.68 3.74
CA MET A 97 3.44 -20.71 5.15
C MET A 97 4.57 -20.29 6.11
N GLN A 98 5.82 -20.31 5.68
CA GLN A 98 6.96 -19.77 6.44
C GLN A 98 7.03 -18.22 6.37
N LEU A 99 6.48 -17.61 5.32
CA LEU A 99 6.48 -16.16 5.19
C LEU A 99 5.60 -15.49 6.23
N LYS A 100 6.10 -14.43 6.83
CA LYS A 100 5.25 -13.53 7.63
C LYS A 100 4.47 -12.59 6.71
N VAL A 101 3.17 -12.82 6.57
CA VAL A 101 2.32 -12.10 5.59
C VAL A 101 1.46 -11.01 6.19
N GLU A 102 1.43 -10.88 7.53
CA GLU A 102 0.62 -9.90 8.23
C GLU A 102 1.30 -9.40 9.52
N GLY A 103 0.81 -8.29 10.07
CA GLY A 103 1.25 -7.72 11.34
C GLY A 103 0.10 -7.18 12.18
N ILE A 104 -1.13 -7.65 11.89
CA ILE A 104 -2.38 -7.09 12.43
C ILE A 104 -2.38 -7.01 13.95
N LEU A 105 -1.96 -8.04 14.66
CA LEU A 105 -1.98 -8.06 16.12
C LEU A 105 -0.80 -7.35 16.77
N ALA A 106 0.27 -7.07 16.03
CA ALA A 106 1.52 -6.50 16.55
C ALA A 106 1.68 -5.00 16.30
N CYS A 107 1.07 -4.46 15.23
CA CYS A 107 1.22 -3.04 14.88
C CYS A 107 0.45 -2.10 15.82
N ALA A 108 0.81 -0.82 15.83
CA ALA A 108 0.13 0.21 16.63
C ALA A 108 -1.31 0.46 16.12
N GLU A 109 -1.46 0.64 14.82
CA GLU A 109 -2.73 1.00 14.19
C GLU A 109 -3.09 0.03 13.06
N VAL A 110 -4.37 -0.30 12.95
CA VAL A 110 -4.93 -1.03 11.82
C VAL A 110 -5.95 -0.16 11.11
N LEU A 111 -5.81 -0.03 9.80
CA LEU A 111 -6.77 0.67 8.94
C LEU A 111 -7.30 -0.29 7.89
N VAL A 112 -8.60 -0.35 7.72
CA VAL A 112 -9.22 -0.92 6.52
C VAL A 112 -9.44 0.21 5.54
N VAL A 113 -8.94 0.06 4.33
CA VAL A 113 -9.11 1.05 3.25
C VAL A 113 -10.04 0.48 2.21
N GLY A 114 -11.04 1.26 1.84
CA GLY A 114 -12.01 0.86 0.84
C GLY A 114 -12.33 1.97 -0.14
N LEU A 115 -12.83 1.55 -1.29
CA LEU A 115 -13.48 2.40 -2.28
C LEU A 115 -14.92 2.64 -1.87
N VAL A 116 -15.41 3.88 -2.08
CA VAL A 116 -16.80 4.25 -1.83
C VAL A 116 -17.79 3.44 -2.69
N ASP A 117 -19.03 3.41 -2.28
CA ASP A 117 -20.15 2.95 -3.10
C ASP A 117 -20.47 3.93 -4.27
N LYS A 118 -21.43 3.58 -5.12
CA LYS A 118 -21.96 4.43 -6.21
C LYS A 118 -20.92 5.03 -7.16
N ARG A 119 -19.77 4.35 -7.32
CA ARG A 119 -18.67 4.81 -8.20
C ARG A 119 -19.09 4.89 -9.67
N ASP A 120 -20.07 4.11 -10.10
CA ASP A 120 -20.54 4.07 -11.49
C ASP A 120 -21.19 5.38 -11.96
N GLY A 121 -21.57 6.26 -11.02
CA GLY A 121 -22.00 7.61 -11.32
C GLY A 121 -20.90 8.56 -11.83
N TYR A 122 -19.64 8.18 -11.65
CA TYR A 122 -18.49 8.99 -12.10
C TYR A 122 -18.08 8.59 -13.51
N ILE A 123 -18.44 9.41 -14.50
CA ILE A 123 -18.17 9.17 -15.92
C ILE A 123 -16.77 9.65 -16.32
N PHE A 124 -16.37 10.84 -15.82
CA PHE A 124 -15.11 11.47 -16.21
C PHE A 124 -13.89 10.59 -15.83
N GLY A 125 -13.19 10.12 -16.85
CA GLY A 125 -12.00 9.28 -16.72
C GLY A 125 -12.28 7.80 -16.39
N ARG A 126 -13.52 7.43 -15.99
CA ARG A 126 -13.89 6.04 -15.69
C ARG A 126 -14.70 5.36 -16.81
N ARG A 127 -15.25 6.10 -17.76
CA ARG A 127 -16.12 5.53 -18.81
C ARG A 127 -15.49 4.36 -19.58
N THR A 128 -14.20 4.46 -19.88
CA THR A 128 -13.44 3.43 -20.62
C THR A 128 -12.54 2.59 -19.72
N MET A 129 -12.23 3.07 -18.51
CA MET A 129 -11.33 2.42 -17.55
C MET A 129 -11.92 2.55 -16.14
N PRO A 130 -12.91 1.71 -15.78
CA PRO A 130 -13.53 1.73 -14.45
C PRO A 130 -12.54 1.57 -13.30
N GLU A 131 -11.43 0.87 -13.53
CA GLU A 131 -10.36 0.58 -12.56
C GLU A 131 -9.57 1.82 -12.12
N MET A 132 -9.80 2.98 -12.77
CA MET A 132 -9.12 4.23 -12.39
C MET A 132 -9.48 4.72 -10.99
N ASP A 133 -10.57 4.26 -10.40
CA ASP A 133 -10.87 4.48 -8.98
C ASP A 133 -9.89 3.73 -8.07
N LEU A 134 -9.59 2.47 -8.38
CA LEU A 134 -8.59 1.69 -7.67
C LEU A 134 -7.17 2.26 -7.86
N ALA A 135 -6.82 2.64 -9.09
CA ALA A 135 -5.54 3.29 -9.38
C ALA A 135 -5.37 4.59 -8.58
N SER A 136 -6.44 5.41 -8.50
CA SER A 136 -6.47 6.64 -7.69
C SER A 136 -6.24 6.35 -6.20
N ALA A 137 -6.92 5.35 -5.66
CA ALA A 137 -6.74 4.95 -4.26
C ALA A 137 -5.32 4.41 -4.00
N SER A 138 -4.74 3.69 -4.96
CA SER A 138 -3.36 3.19 -4.87
C SER A 138 -2.34 4.34 -4.80
N CYS A 139 -2.54 5.43 -5.55
CA CYS A 139 -1.72 6.64 -5.42
C CYS A 139 -1.83 7.27 -4.02
N ALA A 140 -3.05 7.34 -3.47
CA ALA A 140 -3.26 7.85 -2.11
C ALA A 140 -2.54 6.97 -1.06
N LEU A 141 -2.64 5.64 -1.18
CA LEU A 141 -1.95 4.70 -0.29
C LEU A 141 -0.43 4.80 -0.42
N GLN A 142 0.10 5.00 -1.61
CA GLN A 142 1.53 5.22 -1.81
C GLN A 142 2.00 6.50 -1.11
N ASN A 143 1.24 7.61 -1.20
CA ASN A 143 1.56 8.84 -0.46
C ASN A 143 1.55 8.63 1.05
N PHE A 144 0.54 7.92 1.58
CA PHE A 144 0.49 7.50 2.99
C PHE A 144 1.78 6.77 3.39
N TRP A 145 2.20 5.83 2.57
CA TRP A 145 3.34 4.97 2.83
C TRP A 145 4.66 5.73 2.83
N LEU A 146 4.84 6.64 1.87
CA LEU A 146 6.03 7.48 1.78
C LEU A 146 6.12 8.46 2.95
N ALA A 147 5.00 9.07 3.36
CA ALA A 147 4.94 9.96 4.52
C ALA A 147 5.29 9.19 5.81
N ALA A 148 4.72 8.01 6.01
CA ALA A 148 5.03 7.17 7.17
C ALA A 148 6.53 6.78 7.17
N ARG A 149 7.09 6.36 6.02
CA ARG A 149 8.51 6.03 5.91
C ARG A 149 9.42 7.21 6.22
N ALA A 150 9.06 8.41 5.77
CA ALA A 150 9.83 9.62 6.05
C ALA A 150 9.90 9.96 7.56
N GLU A 151 8.84 9.63 8.31
CA GLU A 151 8.78 9.76 9.77
C GLU A 151 9.26 8.50 10.53
N GLY A 152 9.86 7.51 9.85
CA GLY A 152 10.41 6.30 10.48
C GLY A 152 9.35 5.28 10.93
N ILE A 153 8.13 5.38 10.40
CA ILE A 153 7.02 4.46 10.72
C ILE A 153 6.85 3.41 9.63
N GLY A 154 6.76 2.15 10.04
CA GLY A 154 6.50 1.03 9.16
C GLY A 154 5.04 0.93 8.76
N VAL A 155 4.81 0.56 7.50
CA VAL A 155 3.47 0.25 6.98
C VAL A 155 3.53 -1.10 6.27
N GLY A 156 2.54 -1.96 6.54
CA GLY A 156 2.32 -3.21 5.83
C GLY A 156 0.96 -3.18 5.14
N TRP A 157 0.92 -3.55 3.87
CA TRP A 157 -0.33 -3.69 3.09
C TRP A 157 -0.70 -5.16 2.95
N ILE A 158 -1.87 -5.52 3.46
CA ILE A 158 -2.44 -6.85 3.35
C ILE A 158 -3.61 -6.77 2.35
N SER A 159 -3.58 -7.63 1.34
CA SER A 159 -4.66 -7.85 0.37
C SER A 159 -5.25 -9.27 0.44
N MET A 160 -4.78 -10.07 1.39
CA MET A 160 -5.19 -11.47 1.59
C MET A 160 -6.44 -11.52 2.48
N PHE A 161 -7.58 -11.23 1.88
CA PHE A 161 -8.90 -11.30 2.50
C PHE A 161 -9.97 -11.48 1.42
N ASP A 162 -11.09 -12.08 1.77
CA ASP A 162 -12.30 -12.04 0.95
C ASP A 162 -12.95 -10.65 1.07
N PRO A 163 -13.10 -9.89 -0.05
CA PRO A 163 -13.60 -8.51 0.00
C PRO A 163 -15.03 -8.41 0.53
N GLN A 164 -15.90 -9.39 0.21
CA GLN A 164 -17.28 -9.38 0.69
C GLN A 164 -17.32 -9.53 2.20
N ARG A 165 -16.61 -10.52 2.73
CA ARG A 165 -16.57 -10.79 4.16
C ARG A 165 -15.91 -9.64 4.95
N LEU A 166 -14.84 -9.04 4.43
CA LEU A 166 -14.21 -7.89 5.09
C LEU A 166 -15.15 -6.67 5.09
N ARG A 167 -15.91 -6.45 4.01
CA ARG A 167 -16.94 -5.42 3.94
C ARG A 167 -17.98 -5.62 5.05
N ASP A 168 -18.48 -6.84 5.22
CA ASP A 168 -19.48 -7.17 6.23
C ASP A 168 -18.94 -7.02 7.66
N ILE A 169 -17.71 -7.47 7.92
CA ILE A 169 -17.00 -7.30 9.21
C ILE A 169 -16.91 -5.83 9.58
N CYS A 170 -16.63 -4.95 8.63
CA CYS A 170 -16.45 -3.52 8.86
C CYS A 170 -17.75 -2.69 8.73
N GLY A 171 -18.89 -3.32 8.45
CA GLY A 171 -20.18 -2.62 8.24
C GLY A 171 -20.13 -1.63 7.08
N MET A 172 -19.36 -1.92 6.03
CA MET A 172 -19.25 -1.04 4.88
C MET A 172 -20.51 -1.12 4.00
N PRO A 173 -20.93 0.00 3.36
CA PRO A 173 -22.13 0.00 2.52
C PRO A 173 -22.02 -0.97 1.35
N GLU A 174 -23.17 -1.44 0.88
CA GLU A 174 -23.25 -2.20 -0.37
C GLU A 174 -22.67 -1.39 -1.54
N GLY A 175 -21.94 -2.04 -2.46
CA GLY A 175 -21.23 -1.39 -3.56
C GLY A 175 -19.87 -0.78 -3.20
N SER A 176 -19.56 -0.64 -1.91
CA SER A 176 -18.19 -0.33 -1.49
C SER A 176 -17.27 -1.56 -1.60
N GLN A 177 -15.97 -1.32 -1.74
CA GLN A 177 -15.01 -2.39 -1.93
C GLN A 177 -13.79 -2.18 -1.05
N PRO A 178 -13.52 -3.03 -0.04
CA PRO A 178 -12.25 -2.99 0.67
C PRO A 178 -11.11 -3.39 -0.27
N ILE A 179 -9.98 -2.66 -0.21
CA ILE A 179 -8.82 -2.85 -1.07
C ILE A 179 -7.53 -3.12 -0.29
N ALA A 180 -7.50 -2.78 0.98
CA ALA A 180 -6.33 -2.98 1.82
C ALA A 180 -6.69 -3.09 3.30
N VAL A 181 -5.93 -3.90 4.03
CA VAL A 181 -5.75 -3.76 5.48
C VAL A 181 -4.34 -3.25 5.70
N LEU A 182 -4.19 -2.03 6.23
CA LEU A 182 -2.90 -1.44 6.54
C LEU A 182 -2.56 -1.68 8.01
N CYS A 183 -1.38 -2.24 8.25
CA CYS A 183 -0.74 -2.31 9.56
C CYS A 183 0.27 -1.16 9.65
N VAL A 184 0.15 -0.30 10.67
CA VAL A 184 1.00 0.89 10.83
C VAL A 184 1.61 0.87 12.22
N GLY A 185 2.93 1.06 12.34
CA GLY A 185 3.57 1.02 13.65
C GLY A 185 5.09 1.19 13.62
N HIS A 186 5.67 1.19 14.81
CA HIS A 186 7.11 1.25 14.99
C HIS A 186 7.79 -0.04 14.50
N VAL A 187 9.03 0.08 14.08
CA VAL A 187 9.91 -1.03 13.68
C VAL A 187 11.23 -0.95 14.43
N ASP A 188 11.91 -2.07 14.61
CA ASP A 188 13.28 -2.05 15.10
C ASP A 188 14.24 -1.57 14.01
N GLU A 189 14.03 -2.06 12.80
CA GLU A 189 14.76 -1.65 11.61
C GLU A 189 13.88 -1.82 10.34
N PHE A 190 14.25 -1.10 9.29
CA PHE A 190 13.67 -1.35 7.96
C PHE A 190 14.52 -2.39 7.23
N TYR A 191 13.86 -3.31 6.54
CA TYR A 191 14.54 -4.32 5.72
C TYR A 191 15.46 -3.65 4.70
N THR A 192 16.64 -4.22 4.49
CA THR A 192 17.64 -3.73 3.53
C THR A 192 17.19 -3.87 2.07
N ALA A 193 16.35 -4.87 1.78
CA ALA A 193 15.69 -5.11 0.49
C ALA A 193 14.21 -5.48 0.72
N PRO A 194 13.38 -5.59 -0.33
CA PRO A 194 12.04 -6.16 -0.20
C PRO A 194 12.08 -7.53 0.50
N MET A 195 11.15 -7.75 1.44
CA MET A 195 11.14 -9.00 2.22
C MET A 195 11.09 -10.25 1.31
N LEU A 196 10.31 -10.23 0.24
CA LEU A 196 10.22 -11.37 -0.69
C LEU A 196 11.52 -11.65 -1.45
N GLU A 197 12.38 -10.63 -1.65
CA GLU A 197 13.73 -10.84 -2.19
C GLU A 197 14.64 -11.48 -1.13
N LEU A 198 14.58 -11.00 0.13
CA LEU A 198 15.35 -11.55 1.25
C LEU A 198 15.00 -13.02 1.52
N GLU A 199 13.70 -13.35 1.44
CA GLU A 199 13.18 -14.71 1.58
C GLU A 199 13.32 -15.56 0.30
N LYS A 200 13.93 -15.03 -0.76
CA LYS A 200 14.15 -15.72 -2.05
C LYS A 200 12.86 -16.20 -2.72
N TRP A 201 11.74 -15.57 -2.41
CA TRP A 201 10.45 -15.87 -3.03
C TRP A 201 10.37 -15.44 -4.48
N ASP A 202 10.89 -14.23 -4.79
CA ASP A 202 10.95 -13.63 -6.12
C ASP A 202 12.04 -12.55 -6.15
N GLN A 203 12.35 -12.03 -7.34
CA GLN A 203 13.37 -11.00 -7.55
C GLN A 203 12.78 -9.80 -8.30
N ARG A 204 13.33 -8.61 -8.02
CA ARG A 204 12.99 -7.40 -8.76
C ARG A 204 13.47 -7.50 -10.21
N ARG A 205 12.61 -7.12 -11.14
CA ARG A 205 12.96 -7.03 -12.55
C ARG A 205 13.91 -5.85 -12.79
N PRO A 206 14.86 -5.97 -13.74
CA PRO A 206 15.69 -4.85 -14.17
C PRO A 206 14.86 -3.80 -14.90
N LEU A 207 15.37 -2.57 -14.98
CA LEU A 207 14.64 -1.46 -15.64
C LEU A 207 14.42 -1.73 -17.14
N SER A 208 15.35 -2.41 -17.81
CA SER A 208 15.24 -2.84 -19.21
C SER A 208 14.01 -3.68 -19.53
N ASP A 209 13.47 -4.40 -18.53
CA ASP A 209 12.29 -5.25 -18.71
C ASP A 209 10.97 -4.48 -18.61
N ILE A 210 11.01 -3.18 -18.25
CA ILE A 210 9.82 -2.37 -17.98
C ILE A 210 9.77 -1.05 -18.76
N LEU A 211 10.83 -0.73 -19.53
CA LEU A 211 10.88 0.47 -20.35
C LEU A 211 11.01 0.10 -21.82
N PHE A 212 10.02 0.50 -22.60
CA PHE A 212 9.92 0.26 -24.04
C PHE A 212 9.73 1.59 -24.77
N GLU A 213 10.19 1.66 -26.04
CA GLU A 213 9.99 2.80 -26.94
C GLU A 213 8.92 2.48 -27.97
N ASP A 214 7.94 3.36 -28.12
CA ASP A 214 6.86 3.34 -29.11
C ASP A 214 5.95 2.12 -29.06
N LEU A 215 6.50 0.91 -29.02
CA LEU A 215 5.77 -0.35 -29.08
C LEU A 215 6.10 -1.22 -27.86
N TRP A 216 5.13 -2.04 -27.45
CA TRP A 216 5.32 -3.06 -26.42
C TRP A 216 6.41 -4.05 -26.88
N ASP A 217 7.29 -4.45 -25.97
CA ASP A 217 8.45 -5.33 -26.21
C ASP A 217 9.54 -4.76 -27.16
N ASN A 218 9.55 -3.45 -27.42
CA ASN A 218 10.66 -2.75 -28.07
C ASN A 218 11.51 -2.05 -26.99
N PRO A 219 12.61 -2.65 -26.47
CA PRO A 219 13.38 -2.07 -25.38
C PRO A 219 13.93 -0.69 -25.73
N ALA A 220 13.83 0.27 -24.79
CA ALA A 220 14.45 1.57 -24.94
C ALA A 220 15.98 1.42 -25.01
N GLY A 221 16.62 2.15 -25.93
CA GLY A 221 18.07 2.22 -26.00
C GLY A 221 18.66 2.78 -24.68
N GLU A 222 19.89 2.39 -24.38
CA GLU A 222 20.64 3.01 -23.28
C GLU A 222 20.90 4.49 -23.66
N GLY A 223 20.14 5.42 -23.04
CA GLY A 223 20.26 6.87 -23.22
C GLY A 223 21.32 7.49 -22.31
#